data_bb6a9f1fbcd7d61d538e76b63fc38b89
#
_entry.id   bb6a9f1fbcd7d61d538e76b63fc38b89
#
_cell.length_a   1.000
_cell.length_b   1.000
_cell.length_c   1.000
_cell.angle_alpha   90.00
_cell.angle_beta   90.00
_cell.angle_gamma   90.00
#
_symmetry.space_group_name_H-M   'P 1'
#
loop_
_entity.id
_entity.type
_entity.pdbx_description
1 polymer ?
#
loop_
_entity_poly.entity_id
_entity_poly.type
_entity_poly.pdbx_seq_one_letter_code
_entity_poly.pdbx_strand_id
1 'polypeptide(L)'
;METRKGNRLSKIVTRTGDGGTTGLGDGTRVGKDSLRIDAIGETDELNSTLGVLLAEPLPENVRQVLLGIQHDLFDLGGELCMPGMTFITNEQVERLEVWVEDFNADLPRLKEFILPGGSRPAALAHLARTVCRRTERAVIHLHHSQPLSDALRRYLNRLSDLLFVLGRALNRCAGQEDILWVRGFNTQAPDNTQPEGSQA
;
A
#
# COMPACT_ATOMS: atom_id res chain seq x y z
N MET A 1 42.61 16.65 -9.23
CA MET A 1 42.09 16.57 -7.85
C MET A 1 40.74 15.82 -7.95
N GLU A 2 40.81 14.48 -7.86
CA GLU A 2 39.61 13.61 -7.99
C GLU A 2 38.75 13.78 -6.73
N THR A 3 37.59 14.36 -6.86
CA THR A 3 36.57 14.37 -5.80
C THR A 3 36.07 12.94 -5.60
N ARG A 4 36.57 12.27 -4.54
CA ARG A 4 36.00 11.02 -4.03
C ARG A 4 34.50 11.25 -3.81
N LYS A 5 33.66 10.74 -4.74
CA LYS A 5 32.26 10.45 -4.46
C LYS A 5 32.22 9.34 -3.40
N GLY A 6 32.29 9.73 -2.12
CA GLY A 6 32.07 8.79 -1.03
C GLY A 6 30.66 8.21 -1.18
N ASN A 7 30.54 6.88 -1.19
CA ASN A 7 29.25 6.18 -1.17
C ASN A 7 28.43 6.72 0.00
N ARG A 8 27.39 7.48 -0.29
CA ARG A 8 26.46 8.09 0.68
C ARG A 8 25.85 7.05 1.64
N LEU A 9 25.86 5.78 1.22
CA LEU A 9 25.33 4.63 1.97
C LEU A 9 26.35 3.99 2.93
N SER A 10 27.62 4.41 2.93
CA SER A 10 28.67 3.77 3.76
C SER A 10 28.66 4.21 5.23
N LYS A 11 27.97 5.29 5.58
CA LYS A 11 27.85 5.79 6.96
C LYS A 11 26.38 6.01 7.31
N ILE A 12 25.80 5.05 8.02
CA ILE A 12 24.38 5.07 8.42
C ILE A 12 24.11 6.17 9.45
N VAL A 13 24.91 6.26 10.50
CA VAL A 13 24.74 7.26 11.56
C VAL A 13 25.52 8.52 11.22
N THR A 14 24.83 9.58 10.79
CA THR A 14 25.44 10.86 10.42
C THR A 14 25.27 11.96 11.48
N ARG A 15 24.29 11.82 12.40
CA ARG A 15 23.87 12.79 13.42
C ARG A 15 23.45 14.17 12.89
N THR A 16 23.32 14.34 11.57
CA THR A 16 22.96 15.63 10.94
C THR A 16 21.50 15.97 11.09
N GLY A 17 20.67 15.01 11.53
CA GLY A 17 19.24 15.15 11.70
C GLY A 17 18.75 15.32 13.15
N ASP A 18 19.66 15.34 14.15
CA ASP A 18 19.31 15.34 15.58
C ASP A 18 18.60 16.65 16.01
N GLY A 19 18.86 17.75 15.28
CA GLY A 19 18.21 19.05 15.48
C GLY A 19 16.81 19.17 14.85
N GLY A 20 16.15 18.07 14.43
CA GLY A 20 14.79 18.07 13.89
C GLY A 20 14.67 18.44 12.42
N THR A 21 15.80 18.54 11.68
CA THR A 21 15.80 18.79 10.23
C THR A 21 16.39 17.62 9.46
N THR A 22 16.03 17.48 8.17
CA THR A 22 16.59 16.50 7.26
C THR A 22 16.89 17.11 5.90
N GLY A 23 17.77 16.48 5.11
CA GLY A 23 18.09 16.91 3.75
C GLY A 23 17.22 16.21 2.72
N LEU A 24 16.76 16.98 1.72
CA LEU A 24 16.15 16.45 0.51
C LEU A 24 17.24 16.08 -0.53
N GLY A 25 16.82 15.44 -1.62
CA GLY A 25 17.72 14.99 -2.68
C GLY A 25 18.37 16.10 -3.48
N ASP A 26 17.75 17.28 -3.53
CA ASP A 26 18.28 18.51 -4.13
C ASP A 26 19.32 19.25 -3.25
N GLY A 27 19.55 18.76 -2.03
CA GLY A 27 20.47 19.35 -1.06
C GLY A 27 19.83 20.39 -0.12
N THR A 28 18.57 20.73 -0.31
CA THR A 28 17.85 21.60 0.64
C THR A 28 17.59 20.87 1.95
N ARG A 29 17.37 21.63 3.02
CA ARG A 29 17.01 21.08 4.33
C ARG A 29 15.65 21.57 4.76
N VAL A 30 14.84 20.64 5.29
CA VAL A 30 13.47 20.91 5.75
C VAL A 30 13.27 20.35 7.17
N GLY A 31 12.26 20.83 7.87
CA GLY A 31 11.82 20.24 9.14
C GLY A 31 11.33 18.81 8.94
N LYS A 32 11.64 17.92 9.89
CA LYS A 32 11.14 16.55 9.87
C LYS A 32 9.62 16.45 10.04
N ASP A 33 9.00 17.50 10.53
CA ASP A 33 7.56 17.71 10.71
C ASP A 33 6.86 18.31 9.48
N SER A 34 7.58 18.50 8.36
CA SER A 34 6.99 19.04 7.13
C SER A 34 6.13 18.01 6.40
N LEU A 35 5.07 18.48 5.71
CA LEU A 35 4.18 17.63 4.90
C LEU A 35 4.93 16.75 3.89
N ARG A 36 6.08 17.22 3.40
CA ARG A 36 6.91 16.47 2.45
C ARG A 36 7.58 15.28 3.11
N ILE A 37 8.13 15.46 4.30
CA ILE A 37 8.74 14.36 5.06
C ILE A 37 7.68 13.39 5.56
N ASP A 38 6.50 13.87 5.93
CA ASP A 38 5.35 13.05 6.26
C ASP A 38 4.96 12.14 5.08
N ALA A 39 4.77 12.70 3.87
CA ALA A 39 4.46 11.93 2.68
C ALA A 39 5.55 10.92 2.29
N ILE A 40 6.83 11.27 2.47
CA ILE A 40 7.96 10.35 2.25
C ILE A 40 7.90 9.20 3.28
N GLY A 41 7.66 9.51 4.55
CA GLY A 41 7.55 8.51 5.62
C GLY A 41 6.39 7.55 5.41
N GLU A 42 5.22 8.04 5.03
CA GLU A 42 4.06 7.22 4.69
C GLU A 42 4.32 6.30 3.48
N THR A 43 5.09 6.78 2.49
CA THR A 43 5.50 5.96 1.35
C THR A 43 6.45 4.84 1.77
N ASP A 44 7.39 5.12 2.67
CA ASP A 44 8.32 4.13 3.21
C ASP A 44 7.60 3.09 4.07
N GLU A 45 6.63 3.50 4.90
CA GLU A 45 5.79 2.59 5.68
C GLU A 45 4.96 1.67 4.77
N LEU A 46 4.36 2.21 3.70
CA LEU A 46 3.66 1.40 2.69
C LEU A 46 4.59 0.35 2.08
N ASN A 47 5.78 0.75 1.66
CA ASN A 47 6.76 -0.15 1.07
C ASN A 47 7.21 -1.24 2.06
N SER A 48 7.44 -0.88 3.32
CA SER A 48 7.75 -1.81 4.40
C SER A 48 6.61 -2.79 4.68
N THR A 49 5.36 -2.32 4.61
CA THR A 49 4.17 -3.16 4.77
C THR A 49 4.05 -4.20 3.64
N LEU A 50 4.38 -3.82 2.40
CA LEU A 50 4.49 -4.78 1.29
C LEU A 50 5.61 -5.80 1.52
N GLY A 51 6.73 -5.39 2.14
CA GLY A 51 7.79 -6.30 2.55
C GLY A 51 7.30 -7.37 3.53
N VAL A 52 6.43 -7.00 4.47
CA VAL A 52 5.78 -7.97 5.39
C VAL A 52 4.88 -8.96 4.63
N LEU A 53 4.09 -8.47 3.67
CA LEU A 53 3.26 -9.34 2.81
C LEU A 53 4.13 -10.27 1.97
N LEU A 54 5.22 -9.78 1.41
CA LEU A 54 6.17 -10.57 0.60
C LEU A 54 6.91 -11.66 1.40
N ALA A 55 6.97 -11.56 2.73
CA ALA A 55 7.53 -12.59 3.60
C ALA A 55 6.62 -13.82 3.76
N GLU A 56 5.35 -13.70 3.36
CA GLU A 56 4.39 -14.81 3.38
C GLU A 56 4.55 -15.74 2.17
N PRO A 57 4.06 -16.98 2.26
CA PRO A 57 3.91 -17.85 1.09
C PRO A 57 2.91 -17.23 0.10
N LEU A 58 3.39 -16.84 -1.08
CA LEU A 58 2.59 -16.19 -2.12
C LEU A 58 2.70 -16.93 -3.44
N PRO A 59 1.64 -16.94 -4.27
CA PRO A 59 1.75 -17.31 -5.67
C PRO A 59 2.82 -16.46 -6.37
N GLU A 60 3.59 -17.07 -7.29
CA GLU A 60 4.74 -16.39 -7.90
C GLU A 60 4.34 -15.13 -8.69
N ASN A 61 3.22 -15.17 -9.40
CA ASN A 61 2.69 -14.01 -10.11
C ASN A 61 2.36 -12.83 -9.16
N VAL A 62 1.80 -13.10 -7.99
CA VAL A 62 1.55 -12.07 -6.96
C VAL A 62 2.87 -11.53 -6.40
N ARG A 63 3.84 -12.41 -6.13
CA ARG A 63 5.17 -12.03 -5.65
C ARG A 63 5.87 -11.08 -6.62
N GLN A 64 5.87 -11.39 -7.91
CA GLN A 64 6.51 -10.55 -8.94
C GLN A 64 5.85 -9.17 -9.05
N VAL A 65 4.52 -9.10 -9.01
CA VAL A 65 3.76 -7.84 -9.00
C VAL A 65 4.15 -6.99 -7.78
N LEU A 66 4.14 -7.57 -6.57
CA LEU A 66 4.47 -6.83 -5.35
C LEU A 66 5.93 -6.35 -5.32
N LEU A 67 6.88 -7.13 -5.84
CA LEU A 67 8.27 -6.69 -5.99
C LEU A 67 8.37 -5.49 -6.96
N GLY A 68 7.67 -5.54 -8.10
CA GLY A 68 7.61 -4.42 -9.04
C GLY A 68 7.06 -3.15 -8.38
N ILE A 69 6.00 -3.30 -7.55
CA ILE A 69 5.42 -2.18 -6.80
C ILE A 69 6.42 -1.61 -5.77
N GLN A 70 7.21 -2.45 -5.10
CA GLN A 70 8.24 -1.94 -4.18
C GLN A 70 9.28 -1.06 -4.89
N HIS A 71 9.68 -1.41 -6.11
CA HIS A 71 10.56 -0.56 -6.92
C HIS A 71 9.88 0.75 -7.29
N ASP A 72 8.63 0.71 -7.76
CA ASP A 72 7.87 1.92 -8.07
C ASP A 72 7.70 2.85 -6.85
N LEU A 73 7.52 2.29 -5.64
CA LEU A 73 7.43 3.09 -4.41
C LEU A 73 8.77 3.74 -4.03
N PHE A 74 9.92 3.14 -4.39
CA PHE A 74 11.21 3.81 -4.29
C PHE A 74 11.32 4.99 -5.26
N ASP A 75 10.84 4.84 -6.50
CA ASP A 75 10.78 5.92 -7.49
C ASP A 75 9.84 7.04 -7.01
N LEU A 76 8.66 6.68 -6.46
CA LEU A 76 7.72 7.62 -5.88
C LEU A 76 8.34 8.41 -4.71
N GLY A 77 9.00 7.73 -3.78
CA GLY A 77 9.75 8.36 -2.70
C GLY A 77 10.88 9.26 -3.21
N GLY A 78 11.55 8.85 -4.31
CA GLY A 78 12.54 9.65 -5.02
C GLY A 78 11.95 10.94 -5.59
N GLU A 79 10.77 10.88 -6.23
CA GLU A 79 10.04 12.05 -6.74
C GLU A 79 9.67 13.01 -5.60
N LEU A 80 9.17 12.49 -4.48
CA LEU A 80 8.90 13.29 -3.29
C LEU A 80 10.17 13.93 -2.69
N CYS A 81 11.29 13.21 -2.73
CA CYS A 81 12.58 13.69 -2.22
C CYS A 81 13.28 14.70 -3.11
N MET A 82 12.88 14.81 -4.40
CA MET A 82 13.48 15.67 -5.42
C MET A 82 12.42 16.64 -5.98
N PRO A 83 12.11 17.76 -5.30
CA PRO A 83 11.10 18.72 -5.77
C PRO A 83 11.35 19.15 -7.21
N GLY A 84 10.30 19.08 -8.05
CA GLY A 84 10.35 19.43 -9.48
C GLY A 84 10.81 18.32 -10.42
N MET A 85 11.21 17.15 -9.89
CA MET A 85 11.47 15.95 -10.70
C MET A 85 10.22 15.08 -10.79
N THR A 86 10.11 14.30 -11.86
CA THR A 86 9.03 13.33 -12.09
C THR A 86 9.66 11.97 -12.39
N PHE A 87 9.33 10.95 -11.62
CA PHE A 87 9.82 9.58 -11.81
C PHE A 87 8.66 8.61 -12.07
N ILE A 88 7.48 8.88 -11.51
CA ILE A 88 6.29 8.09 -11.78
C ILE A 88 5.62 8.56 -13.07
N THR A 89 5.42 7.64 -14.00
CA THR A 89 4.87 7.88 -15.33
C THR A 89 3.48 7.26 -15.49
N ASN A 90 2.79 7.59 -16.57
CA ASN A 90 1.51 6.97 -16.90
C ASN A 90 1.64 5.47 -17.17
N GLU A 91 2.78 4.99 -17.68
CA GLU A 91 3.02 3.57 -17.95
C GLU A 91 2.94 2.72 -16.67
N GLN A 92 3.46 3.24 -15.53
CA GLN A 92 3.34 2.56 -14.25
C GLN A 92 1.88 2.54 -13.76
N VAL A 93 1.11 3.59 -14.00
CA VAL A 93 -0.33 3.66 -13.67
C VAL A 93 -1.11 2.64 -14.50
N GLU A 94 -0.92 2.64 -15.82
CA GLU A 94 -1.58 1.72 -16.75
C GLU A 94 -1.25 0.26 -16.43
N ARG A 95 -0.01 -0.04 -16.04
CA ARG A 95 0.40 -1.37 -15.60
C ARG A 95 -0.39 -1.83 -14.37
N LEU A 96 -0.65 -0.95 -13.39
CA LEU A 96 -1.51 -1.29 -12.25
C LEU A 96 -2.94 -1.58 -12.68
N GLU A 97 -3.49 -0.82 -13.64
CA GLU A 97 -4.84 -1.02 -14.18
C GLU A 97 -4.96 -2.41 -14.86
N VAL A 98 -3.95 -2.80 -15.66
CA VAL A 98 -3.89 -4.14 -16.27
C VAL A 98 -3.85 -5.22 -15.19
N TRP A 99 -3.03 -5.09 -14.17
CA TRP A 99 -2.98 -6.08 -13.08
C TRP A 99 -4.29 -6.17 -12.30
N VAL A 100 -4.99 -5.06 -12.09
CA VAL A 100 -6.33 -5.06 -11.48
C VAL A 100 -7.30 -5.89 -12.31
N GLU A 101 -7.32 -5.69 -13.63
CA GLU A 101 -8.18 -6.44 -14.55
C GLU A 101 -7.84 -7.94 -14.53
N ASP A 102 -6.57 -8.29 -14.66
CA ASP A 102 -6.09 -9.67 -14.69
C ASP A 102 -6.45 -10.44 -13.41
N PHE A 103 -6.15 -9.89 -12.24
CA PHE A 103 -6.47 -10.56 -10.97
C PHE A 103 -7.96 -10.58 -10.65
N ASN A 104 -8.74 -9.61 -11.15
CA ASN A 104 -10.17 -9.55 -10.92
C ASN A 104 -10.97 -10.42 -11.90
N ALA A 105 -10.42 -10.81 -13.04
CA ALA A 105 -11.11 -11.55 -14.10
C ALA A 105 -11.76 -12.86 -13.59
N ASP A 106 -11.07 -13.55 -12.70
CA ASP A 106 -11.51 -14.81 -12.13
C ASP A 106 -12.30 -14.69 -10.82
N LEU A 107 -12.45 -13.49 -10.27
CA LEU A 107 -13.12 -13.30 -9.00
C LEU A 107 -14.64 -13.19 -9.16
N PRO A 108 -15.43 -13.75 -8.24
CA PRO A 108 -16.88 -13.58 -8.27
C PRO A 108 -17.25 -12.10 -8.12
N ARG A 109 -18.34 -11.68 -8.80
CA ARG A 109 -18.84 -10.32 -8.65
C ARG A 109 -19.28 -10.07 -7.21
N LEU A 110 -18.83 -8.94 -6.66
CA LEU A 110 -19.29 -8.51 -5.34
C LEU A 110 -20.74 -8.03 -5.42
N LYS A 111 -21.54 -8.52 -4.47
CA LYS A 111 -22.93 -8.08 -4.28
C LYS A 111 -23.06 -7.22 -3.03
N GLU A 112 -22.07 -7.28 -2.15
CA GLU A 112 -22.02 -6.58 -0.87
C GLU A 112 -20.57 -6.23 -0.52
N PHE A 113 -20.36 -5.37 0.48
CA PHE A 113 -19.04 -5.11 1.02
C PHE A 113 -18.47 -6.37 1.67
N ILE A 114 -17.15 -6.51 1.65
CA ILE A 114 -16.44 -7.58 2.33
C ILE A 114 -15.72 -7.04 3.57
N LEU A 115 -15.60 -7.89 4.59
CA LEU A 115 -14.76 -7.60 5.73
C LEU A 115 -13.29 -7.82 5.36
N PRO A 116 -12.37 -6.89 5.75
CA PRO A 116 -10.95 -7.08 5.50
C PRO A 116 -10.40 -8.21 6.37
N GLY A 117 -9.98 -9.32 5.76
CA GLY A 117 -9.53 -10.50 6.49
C GLY A 117 -9.44 -11.74 5.60
N GLY A 118 -9.56 -12.91 6.24
CA GLY A 118 -9.42 -14.21 5.59
C GLY A 118 -8.04 -14.83 5.85
N SER A 119 -7.39 -15.36 4.84
CA SER A 119 -6.04 -15.89 4.95
C SER A 119 -5.05 -14.81 5.41
N ARG A 120 -3.96 -15.22 6.05
CA ARG A 120 -2.96 -14.27 6.55
C ARG A 120 -2.40 -13.36 5.43
N PRO A 121 -2.02 -13.87 4.24
CA PRO A 121 -1.63 -12.99 3.13
C PRO A 121 -2.73 -12.03 2.69
N ALA A 122 -4.00 -12.45 2.65
CA ALA A 122 -5.13 -11.60 2.30
C ALA A 122 -5.33 -10.47 3.33
N ALA A 123 -5.28 -10.79 4.62
CA ALA A 123 -5.37 -9.80 5.69
C ALA A 123 -4.23 -8.76 5.62
N LEU A 124 -3.00 -9.19 5.29
CA LEU A 124 -1.86 -8.30 5.07
C LEU A 124 -2.02 -7.43 3.82
N ALA A 125 -2.61 -7.95 2.74
CA ALA A 125 -2.94 -7.15 1.56
C ALA A 125 -3.97 -6.06 1.89
N HIS A 126 -4.98 -6.37 2.71
CA HIS A 126 -5.94 -5.37 3.20
C HIS A 126 -5.28 -4.34 4.13
N LEU A 127 -4.33 -4.75 4.98
CA LEU A 127 -3.55 -3.82 5.78
C LEU A 127 -2.74 -2.87 4.89
N ALA A 128 -1.98 -3.41 3.92
CA ALA A 128 -1.23 -2.62 2.95
C ALA A 128 -2.13 -1.64 2.17
N ARG A 129 -3.34 -2.09 1.78
CA ARG A 129 -4.35 -1.23 1.16
C ARG A 129 -4.72 -0.02 2.03
N THR A 130 -4.92 -0.22 3.32
CA THR A 130 -5.30 0.89 4.22
C THR A 130 -4.12 1.84 4.47
N VAL A 131 -2.89 1.32 4.55
CA VAL A 131 -1.66 2.13 4.59
C VAL A 131 -1.51 2.92 3.27
N CYS A 132 -1.69 2.29 2.11
CA CYS A 132 -1.67 2.96 0.80
C CYS A 132 -2.66 4.14 0.74
N ARG A 133 -3.88 3.97 1.22
CA ARG A 133 -4.87 5.05 1.31
C ARG A 133 -4.47 6.17 2.28
N ARG A 134 -3.72 5.86 3.33
CA ARG A 134 -3.15 6.87 4.23
C ARG A 134 -2.02 7.63 3.53
N THR A 135 -1.12 6.94 2.85
CA THR A 135 -0.08 7.55 2.00
C THR A 135 -0.68 8.46 0.93
N GLU A 136 -1.75 8.02 0.24
CA GLU A 136 -2.47 8.84 -0.74
C GLU A 136 -2.96 10.15 -0.12
N ARG A 137 -3.57 10.09 1.07
CA ARG A 137 -4.04 11.33 1.75
C ARG A 137 -2.90 12.27 2.13
N ALA A 138 -1.76 11.75 2.61
CA ALA A 138 -0.58 12.55 2.92
C ALA A 138 -0.02 13.24 1.66
N VAL A 139 0.05 12.52 0.54
CA VAL A 139 0.44 13.03 -0.77
C VAL A 139 -0.52 14.13 -1.27
N ILE A 140 -1.84 13.94 -1.14
CA ILE A 140 -2.83 14.95 -1.51
C ILE A 140 -2.70 16.19 -0.62
N HIS A 141 -2.47 16.01 0.69
CA HIS A 141 -2.24 17.13 1.60
C HIS A 141 -1.00 17.95 1.18
N LEU A 142 0.12 17.29 0.86
CA LEU A 142 1.31 17.94 0.32
C LEU A 142 1.00 18.66 -1.00
N HIS A 143 0.26 18.02 -1.91
CA HIS A 143 -0.07 18.57 -3.24
C HIS A 143 -0.79 19.92 -3.16
N HIS A 144 -1.60 20.18 -2.14
CA HIS A 144 -2.30 21.46 -1.99
C HIS A 144 -1.36 22.65 -1.82
N SER A 145 -0.17 22.43 -1.26
CA SER A 145 0.84 23.49 -1.03
C SER A 145 2.03 23.39 -1.98
N GLN A 146 2.34 22.21 -2.46
CA GLN A 146 3.48 21.91 -3.32
C GLN A 146 3.01 20.96 -4.44
N PRO A 147 2.70 21.47 -5.64
CA PRO A 147 2.15 20.67 -6.73
C PRO A 147 3.01 19.44 -7.06
N LEU A 148 2.37 18.28 -7.13
CA LEU A 148 2.95 16.99 -7.49
C LEU A 148 2.39 16.52 -8.83
N SER A 149 3.06 15.58 -9.49
CA SER A 149 2.62 15.02 -10.76
C SER A 149 1.25 14.35 -10.65
N ASP A 150 0.49 14.34 -11.74
CA ASP A 150 -0.79 13.65 -11.82
C ASP A 150 -0.61 12.13 -11.75
N ALA A 151 0.42 11.62 -12.42
CA ALA A 151 0.74 10.21 -12.44
C ALA A 151 1.00 9.65 -11.03
N LEU A 152 1.76 10.36 -10.19
CA LEU A 152 2.05 9.96 -8.81
C LEU A 152 0.77 9.79 -7.98
N ARG A 153 -0.17 10.75 -8.07
CA ARG A 153 -1.43 10.71 -7.33
C ARG A 153 -2.34 9.57 -7.83
N ARG A 154 -2.42 9.40 -9.15
CA ARG A 154 -3.18 8.31 -9.77
C ARG A 154 -2.59 6.95 -9.41
N TYR A 155 -1.26 6.83 -9.35
CA TYR A 155 -0.58 5.60 -8.98
C TYR A 155 -1.04 5.07 -7.63
N LEU A 156 -1.02 5.90 -6.58
CA LEU A 156 -1.46 5.50 -5.24
C LEU A 156 -2.95 5.10 -5.20
N ASN A 157 -3.78 5.82 -5.94
CA ASN A 157 -5.21 5.46 -6.05
C ASN A 157 -5.38 4.07 -6.67
N ARG A 158 -4.76 3.81 -7.83
CA ARG A 158 -4.80 2.49 -8.50
C ARG A 158 -4.14 1.38 -7.68
N LEU A 159 -3.05 1.69 -6.97
CA LEU A 159 -2.41 0.72 -6.08
C LEU A 159 -3.36 0.26 -4.97
N SER A 160 -4.16 1.18 -4.41
CA SER A 160 -5.14 0.79 -3.40
C SER A 160 -6.21 -0.16 -3.96
N ASP A 161 -6.62 0.02 -5.22
CA ASP A 161 -7.58 -0.86 -5.90
C ASP A 161 -6.95 -2.24 -6.16
N LEU A 162 -5.71 -2.28 -6.63
CA LEU A 162 -4.98 -3.53 -6.83
C LEU A 162 -4.82 -4.32 -5.52
N LEU A 163 -4.45 -3.66 -4.43
CA LEU A 163 -4.30 -4.33 -3.12
C LEU A 163 -5.62 -4.90 -2.60
N PHE A 164 -6.75 -4.28 -2.91
CA PHE A 164 -8.06 -4.83 -2.62
C PHE A 164 -8.32 -6.12 -3.42
N VAL A 165 -8.06 -6.10 -4.71
CA VAL A 165 -8.24 -7.27 -5.60
C VAL A 165 -7.29 -8.39 -5.21
N LEU A 166 -6.02 -8.08 -4.89
CA LEU A 166 -5.04 -9.06 -4.42
C LEU A 166 -5.47 -9.72 -3.11
N GLY A 167 -6.08 -8.98 -2.16
CA GLY A 167 -6.63 -9.57 -0.94
C GLY A 167 -7.65 -10.67 -1.24
N ARG A 168 -8.57 -10.41 -2.16
CA ARG A 168 -9.57 -11.39 -2.60
C ARG A 168 -8.95 -12.57 -3.36
N ALA A 169 -8.02 -12.29 -4.27
CA ALA A 169 -7.32 -13.33 -5.02
C ALA A 169 -6.53 -14.27 -4.09
N LEU A 170 -5.89 -13.73 -3.05
CA LEU A 170 -5.15 -14.50 -2.05
C LEU A 170 -6.08 -15.35 -1.17
N ASN A 171 -7.29 -14.88 -0.84
CA ASN A 171 -8.30 -15.70 -0.17
C ASN A 171 -8.69 -16.88 -1.06
N ARG A 172 -9.00 -16.63 -2.33
CA ARG A 172 -9.34 -17.69 -3.29
C ARG A 172 -8.20 -18.72 -3.45
N CYS A 173 -6.95 -18.27 -3.55
CA CYS A 173 -5.79 -19.18 -3.61
C CYS A 173 -5.65 -20.05 -2.36
N ALA A 174 -6.08 -19.55 -1.20
CA ALA A 174 -6.10 -20.27 0.06
C ALA A 174 -7.37 -21.14 0.24
N GLY A 175 -8.26 -21.20 -0.75
CA GLY A 175 -9.54 -21.92 -0.64
C GLY A 175 -10.53 -21.28 0.35
N GLN A 176 -10.37 -19.99 0.63
CA GLN A 176 -11.23 -19.23 1.53
C GLN A 176 -12.14 -18.28 0.73
N GLU A 177 -13.38 -18.13 1.19
CA GLU A 177 -14.32 -17.16 0.64
C GLU A 177 -14.17 -15.81 1.33
N ASP A 178 -14.53 -14.73 0.60
CA ASP A 178 -14.63 -13.41 1.18
C ASP A 178 -15.81 -13.38 2.18
N ILE A 179 -15.58 -12.86 3.38
CA ILE A 179 -16.64 -12.68 4.38
C ILE A 179 -17.40 -11.41 4.05
N LEU A 180 -18.69 -11.56 3.73
CA LEU A 180 -19.55 -10.43 3.41
C LEU A 180 -19.92 -9.65 4.67
N TRP A 181 -20.01 -8.32 4.55
CA TRP A 181 -20.55 -7.49 5.62
C TRP A 181 -22.07 -7.64 5.70
N VAL A 182 -22.58 -7.82 6.91
CA VAL A 182 -24.01 -7.90 7.21
C VAL A 182 -24.39 -6.78 8.15
N ARG A 183 -25.31 -5.91 7.69
CA ARG A 183 -25.83 -4.83 8.52
C ARG A 183 -26.57 -5.41 9.74
N GLY A 184 -26.26 -4.93 10.93
CA GLY A 184 -26.94 -5.37 12.16
C GLY A 184 -26.57 -6.78 12.62
N PHE A 185 -25.45 -7.33 12.16
CA PHE A 185 -24.97 -8.67 12.53
C PHE A 185 -25.01 -8.93 14.05
N ASN A 186 -24.59 -7.96 14.86
CA ASN A 186 -24.55 -8.08 16.33
C ASN A 186 -25.91 -7.80 17.00
N THR A 187 -26.91 -7.37 16.26
CA THR A 187 -28.25 -7.07 16.79
C THR A 187 -29.27 -8.16 16.45
N GLN A 188 -28.89 -9.16 15.65
CA GLN A 188 -29.71 -10.34 15.44
C GLN A 188 -29.58 -11.21 16.68
N ALA A 189 -30.72 -11.45 17.37
CA ALA A 189 -30.75 -12.39 18.50
C ALA A 189 -30.24 -13.77 18.02
N PRO A 190 -29.45 -14.48 18.83
CA PRO A 190 -29.08 -15.84 18.48
C PRO A 190 -30.35 -16.66 18.26
N ASP A 191 -30.44 -17.33 17.10
CA ASP A 191 -31.55 -18.24 16.79
C ASP A 191 -31.50 -19.44 17.74
N ASN A 192 -32.24 -19.34 18.85
CA ASN A 192 -32.34 -20.35 19.90
C ASN A 192 -33.33 -21.47 19.54
N THR A 193 -33.54 -21.74 18.27
CA THR A 193 -34.26 -22.95 17.84
C THR A 193 -33.33 -24.17 17.81
N GLN A 194 -32.89 -24.62 18.98
CA GLN A 194 -32.59 -26.02 19.13
C GLN A 194 -33.91 -26.79 19.24
N PRO A 195 -34.14 -27.83 18.43
CA PRO A 195 -35.29 -28.68 18.64
C PRO A 195 -35.11 -29.37 20.01
N GLU A 196 -36.06 -29.11 20.92
CA GLU A 196 -36.16 -29.88 22.15
C GLU A 196 -36.25 -31.37 21.79
N GLY A 197 -35.25 -32.13 22.23
CA GLY A 197 -35.21 -33.56 22.06
C GLY A 197 -36.44 -34.20 22.71
N SER A 198 -37.28 -34.76 21.87
CA SER A 198 -38.33 -35.70 22.27
C SER A 198 -37.69 -36.84 23.06
N GLN A 199 -37.85 -36.80 24.38
CA GLN A 199 -37.71 -37.99 25.21
C GLN A 199 -39.08 -38.68 25.23
N ALA A 200 -39.12 -39.88 24.66
CA ALA A 200 -40.11 -40.92 24.92
C ALA A 200 -39.41 -42.26 25.01
#